data_ef11c6bfba0ff4435813d9d031ea4268
#
_entry.id   ef11c6bfba0ff4435813d9d031ea4268
#
_cell.length_a   1.000
_cell.length_b   1.000
_cell.length_c   1.000
_cell.angle_alpha   90.00
_cell.angle_beta   90.00
_cell.angle_gamma   90.00
#
_symmetry.space_group_name_H-M   'P 1'
#
loop_
_entity.id
_entity.type
_entity.pdbx_description
1 polymer ?
#
loop_
_entity_poly.entity_id
_entity_poly.type
_entity_poly.pdbx_seq_one_letter_code
_entity_poly.pdbx_strand_id
1 'polypeptide(L)'
;MRYRQVLLGVALFFAGVACGGYLFDESIPRSFLALGDCGGRCYRPSDLAGLIVSAAILRAPFTIPLVALESDTCVAIRHPKPESRSHYVLFPKHDTRSITTMTDQDSPYVLGCFALARELVARDKMQSWRLLTNGPGLQDVAYLHFHLVGR
;
A
#
# COMPACT_ATOMS: atom_id res chain seq x y z
N MET A 1 6.88 33.62 28.68
CA MET A 1 6.79 33.18 27.27
C MET A 1 7.43 31.80 27.02
N ARG A 2 8.65 31.54 27.48
CA ARG A 2 9.36 30.26 27.23
C ARG A 2 8.63 28.99 27.73
N TYR A 3 8.00 29.02 28.92
CA TYR A 3 7.30 27.85 29.48
C TYR A 3 6.11 27.40 28.62
N ARG A 4 5.30 28.35 28.10
CA ARG A 4 4.19 28.00 27.18
C ARG A 4 4.67 27.34 25.87
N GLN A 5 5.80 27.79 25.34
CA GLN A 5 6.40 27.21 24.15
C GLN A 5 6.91 25.78 24.39
N VAL A 6 7.52 25.54 25.56
CA VAL A 6 7.95 24.19 25.97
C VAL A 6 6.74 23.25 26.12
N LEU A 7 5.69 23.71 26.82
CA LEU A 7 4.47 22.90 26.96
C LEU A 7 3.81 22.58 25.62
N LEU A 8 3.74 23.56 24.73
CA LEU A 8 3.21 23.35 23.37
C LEU A 8 4.06 22.32 22.60
N GLY A 9 5.38 22.43 22.67
CA GLY A 9 6.31 21.48 22.03
C GLY A 9 6.14 20.07 22.55
N VAL A 10 6.01 19.90 23.87
CA VAL A 10 5.76 18.59 24.51
C VAL A 10 4.39 18.03 24.06
N ALA A 11 3.35 18.85 24.05
CA ALA A 11 2.02 18.41 23.61
C ALA A 11 2.02 17.97 22.14
N LEU A 12 2.66 18.73 21.26
CA LEU A 12 2.80 18.38 19.85
C LEU A 12 3.62 17.10 19.64
N PHE A 13 4.68 16.90 20.43
CA PHE A 13 5.46 15.67 20.38
C PHE A 13 4.61 14.45 20.74
N PHE A 14 3.89 14.48 21.86
CA PHE A 14 3.03 13.37 22.26
C PHE A 14 1.85 13.14 21.31
N ALA A 15 1.27 14.20 20.76
CA ALA A 15 0.26 14.08 19.73
C ALA A 15 0.82 13.41 18.46
N GLY A 16 2.05 13.75 18.05
CA GLY A 16 2.74 13.10 16.93
C GLY A 16 3.02 11.63 17.19
N VAL A 17 3.48 11.27 18.39
CA VAL A 17 3.72 9.88 18.80
C VAL A 17 2.41 9.08 18.79
N ALA A 18 1.33 9.61 19.34
CA ALA A 18 0.02 8.95 19.36
C ALA A 18 -0.53 8.77 17.94
N CYS A 19 -0.45 9.80 17.12
CA CYS A 19 -0.90 9.75 15.74
C CYS A 19 -0.07 8.74 14.90
N GLY A 20 1.24 8.77 15.06
CA GLY A 20 2.14 7.80 14.38
C GLY A 20 1.89 6.37 14.85
N GLY A 21 1.71 6.15 16.16
CA GLY A 21 1.33 4.86 16.71
C GLY A 21 0.05 4.33 16.07
N TYR A 22 -1.00 5.14 16.03
CA TYR A 22 -2.28 4.76 15.42
C TYR A 22 -2.18 4.47 13.92
N LEU A 23 -1.43 5.27 13.17
CA LEU A 23 -1.32 5.10 11.72
C LEU A 23 -0.51 3.87 11.30
N PHE A 24 0.47 3.46 12.13
CA PHE A 24 1.44 2.44 11.75
C PHE A 24 1.42 1.17 12.62
N ASP A 25 0.45 1.02 13.55
CA ASP A 25 0.37 -0.13 14.46
C ASP A 25 0.15 -1.46 13.75
N GLU A 26 -0.55 -1.47 12.62
CA GLU A 26 -0.79 -2.67 11.80
C GLU A 26 0.21 -2.83 10.64
N SER A 27 1.14 -1.89 10.50
CA SER A 27 2.13 -1.95 9.43
C SER A 27 3.30 -2.84 9.82
N ILE A 28 3.71 -3.73 8.91
CA ILE A 28 4.90 -4.56 9.11
C ILE A 28 6.14 -3.68 9.19
N PRO A 29 7.01 -3.82 10.21
CA PRO A 29 8.24 -3.05 10.32
C PRO A 29 9.09 -3.14 9.06
N ARG A 30 9.51 -1.99 8.51
CA ARG A 30 10.26 -1.90 7.25
C ARG A 30 11.61 -1.25 7.48
N SER A 31 12.68 -1.93 7.05
CA SER A 31 14.03 -1.36 7.04
C SER A 31 14.24 -0.62 5.72
N PHE A 32 13.93 0.67 5.69
CA PHE A 32 14.20 1.51 4.51
C PHE A 32 15.57 2.20 4.56
N LEU A 33 16.32 2.03 5.68
CA LEU A 33 17.75 2.34 5.76
C LEU A 33 18.52 1.04 5.85
N ALA A 34 19.49 0.85 4.96
CA ALA A 34 20.46 -0.23 5.08
C ALA A 34 21.63 0.23 5.95
N LEU A 35 21.84 -0.43 7.09
CA LEU A 35 22.98 -0.21 7.94
C LEU A 35 24.10 -1.18 7.53
N GLY A 36 25.32 -0.67 7.35
CA GLY A 36 26.48 -1.44 6.89
C GLY A 36 26.86 -1.14 5.44
N ASP A 37 27.60 -2.07 4.81
CA ASP A 37 28.01 -1.91 3.42
C ASP A 37 26.83 -2.11 2.47
N CYS A 38 26.31 -1.01 1.98
CA CYS A 38 25.08 -0.96 1.17
C CYS A 38 25.34 -0.73 -0.32
N GLY A 39 26.58 -0.91 -0.79
CA GLY A 39 26.90 -0.79 -2.23
C GLY A 39 26.51 0.55 -2.86
N GLY A 40 26.55 1.63 -2.07
CA GLY A 40 26.25 2.99 -2.49
C GLY A 40 24.78 3.43 -2.40
N ARG A 41 23.85 2.57 -1.99
CA ARG A 41 22.44 2.92 -1.79
C ARG A 41 21.88 2.40 -0.47
N CYS A 42 22.05 3.19 0.59
CA CYS A 42 21.56 2.86 1.93
C CYS A 42 20.06 3.17 2.13
N TYR A 43 19.48 4.00 1.30
CA TYR A 43 18.06 4.39 1.38
C TYR A 43 17.20 3.59 0.40
N ARG A 44 16.09 3.07 0.87
CA ARG A 44 15.12 2.29 0.08
C ARG A 44 13.79 3.04 0.00
N PRO A 45 13.60 3.89 -1.02
CA PRO A 45 12.37 4.67 -1.16
C PRO A 45 11.12 3.80 -1.33
N SER A 46 11.25 2.60 -1.91
CA SER A 46 10.15 1.64 -2.04
C SER A 46 9.61 1.13 -0.69
N ASP A 47 10.47 0.95 0.30
CA ASP A 47 10.05 0.54 1.65
C ASP A 47 9.32 1.67 2.39
N LEU A 48 9.80 2.92 2.25
CA LEU A 48 9.10 4.09 2.79
C LEU A 48 7.74 4.28 2.10
N ALA A 49 7.69 4.17 0.77
CA ALA A 49 6.45 4.22 0.02
C ALA A 49 5.48 3.12 0.46
N GLY A 50 5.99 1.89 0.67
CA GLY A 50 5.22 0.76 1.19
C GLY A 50 4.62 1.03 2.57
N LEU A 51 5.36 1.66 3.47
CA LEU A 51 4.88 2.03 4.80
C LEU A 51 3.75 3.07 4.72
N ILE A 52 3.90 4.09 3.88
CA ILE A 52 2.88 5.12 3.67
C ILE A 52 1.61 4.51 3.05
N VAL A 53 1.76 3.65 2.05
CA VAL A 53 0.63 2.97 1.41
C VAL A 53 -0.07 2.05 2.40
N SER A 54 0.66 1.31 3.23
CA SER A 54 0.11 0.49 4.30
C SER A 54 -0.76 1.32 5.25
N ALA A 55 -0.23 2.42 5.79
CA ALA A 55 -0.98 3.30 6.67
C ALA A 55 -2.24 3.88 6.00
N ALA A 56 -2.14 4.27 4.72
CA ALA A 56 -3.29 4.79 3.97
C ALA A 56 -4.37 3.72 3.78
N ILE A 57 -4.00 2.49 3.37
CA ILE A 57 -4.95 1.41 3.13
C ILE A 57 -5.63 0.94 4.41
N LEU A 58 -4.86 0.82 5.51
CA LEU A 58 -5.35 0.23 6.76
C LEU A 58 -6.06 1.23 7.66
N ARG A 59 -5.59 2.49 7.70
CA ARG A 59 -6.07 3.49 8.68
C ARG A 59 -6.72 4.74 8.09
N ALA A 60 -6.43 5.04 6.83
CA ALA A 60 -6.92 6.26 6.19
C ALA A 60 -7.38 6.02 4.74
N PRO A 61 -8.25 5.02 4.47
CA PRO A 61 -8.67 4.68 3.10
C PRO A 61 -9.33 5.86 2.39
N PHE A 62 -9.97 6.77 3.13
CA PHE A 62 -10.57 7.99 2.59
C PHE A 62 -9.55 8.97 1.98
N THR A 63 -8.25 8.79 2.24
CA THR A 63 -7.18 9.61 1.64
C THR A 63 -6.71 9.06 0.30
N ILE A 64 -7.12 7.84 -0.08
CA ILE A 64 -6.67 7.19 -1.30
C ILE A 64 -7.43 7.78 -2.50
N PRO A 65 -6.74 8.43 -3.44
CA PRO A 65 -7.39 8.95 -4.63
C PRO A 65 -7.74 7.83 -5.61
N LEU A 66 -8.71 8.09 -6.49
CA LEU A 66 -9.02 7.22 -7.64
C LEU A 66 -9.53 5.81 -7.27
N VAL A 67 -10.11 5.62 -6.09
CA VAL A 67 -10.75 4.36 -5.73
C VAL A 67 -11.83 4.03 -6.76
N ALA A 68 -11.71 2.86 -7.35
CA ALA A 68 -12.63 2.36 -8.37
C ALA A 68 -13.63 1.35 -7.81
N LEU A 69 -13.17 0.56 -6.84
CA LEU A 69 -13.95 -0.46 -6.14
C LEU A 69 -13.25 -0.81 -4.83
N GLU A 70 -14.03 -1.17 -3.80
CA GLU A 70 -13.51 -1.50 -2.48
C GLU A 70 -14.37 -2.60 -1.84
N SER A 71 -13.71 -3.47 -1.08
CA SER A 71 -14.31 -4.48 -0.20
C SER A 71 -13.63 -4.45 1.17
N ASP A 72 -14.08 -5.30 2.09
CA ASP A 72 -13.45 -5.43 3.41
C ASP A 72 -11.99 -5.93 3.34
N THR A 73 -11.64 -6.64 2.27
CA THR A 73 -10.35 -7.32 2.14
C THR A 73 -9.43 -6.74 1.07
N CYS A 74 -9.94 -5.90 0.18
CA CYS A 74 -9.16 -5.34 -0.92
C CYS A 74 -9.68 -3.98 -1.37
N VAL A 75 -8.78 -3.11 -1.86
CA VAL A 75 -9.11 -1.87 -2.54
C VAL A 75 -8.50 -1.85 -3.93
N ALA A 76 -9.28 -1.46 -4.92
CA ALA A 76 -8.85 -1.27 -6.30
C ALA A 76 -8.87 0.22 -6.65
N ILE A 77 -7.77 0.74 -7.14
CA ILE A 77 -7.64 2.12 -7.62
C ILE A 77 -7.38 2.16 -9.12
N ARG A 78 -7.79 3.23 -9.79
CA ARG A 78 -7.33 3.48 -11.16
C ARG A 78 -5.85 3.82 -11.15
N HIS A 79 -5.08 3.21 -12.04
CA HIS A 79 -3.66 3.51 -12.14
C HIS A 79 -3.45 4.97 -12.57
N PRO A 80 -2.58 5.76 -11.87
CA PRO A 80 -2.37 7.20 -12.20
C PRO A 80 -1.82 7.44 -13.62
N LYS A 81 -1.06 6.47 -14.14
CA LYS A 81 -0.50 6.46 -15.50
C LYS A 81 -0.91 5.16 -16.18
N PRO A 82 -2.14 5.07 -16.71
CA PRO A 82 -2.66 3.82 -17.23
C PRO A 82 -1.98 3.43 -18.55
N GLU A 83 -1.63 2.13 -18.69
CA GLU A 83 -1.14 1.55 -19.94
C GLU A 83 -2.27 1.27 -20.94
N SER A 84 -3.52 1.22 -20.46
CA SER A 84 -4.70 0.91 -21.25
C SER A 84 -5.92 1.61 -20.67
N ARG A 85 -7.05 1.55 -21.38
CA ARG A 85 -8.32 2.13 -20.93
C ARG A 85 -8.74 1.63 -19.56
N SER A 86 -8.53 0.35 -19.28
CA SER A 86 -8.82 -0.29 -18.00
C SER A 86 -7.51 -0.77 -17.37
N HIS A 87 -6.91 0.08 -16.53
CA HIS A 87 -5.74 -0.26 -15.73
C HIS A 87 -6.01 0.07 -14.27
N TYR A 88 -6.07 -0.97 -13.45
CA TYR A 88 -6.33 -0.90 -12.02
C TYR A 88 -5.17 -1.48 -11.23
N VAL A 89 -4.96 -0.94 -10.04
CA VAL A 89 -4.04 -1.51 -9.04
C VAL A 89 -4.88 -1.95 -7.85
N LEU A 90 -4.75 -3.22 -7.49
CA LEU A 90 -5.49 -3.84 -6.40
C LEU A 90 -4.55 -4.07 -5.23
N PHE A 91 -4.92 -3.57 -4.06
CA PHE A 91 -4.15 -3.67 -2.83
C PHE A 91 -4.91 -4.52 -1.80
N PRO A 92 -4.36 -5.65 -1.33
CA PRO A 92 -4.89 -6.36 -0.16
C PRO A 92 -4.93 -5.43 1.06
N LYS A 93 -5.99 -5.47 1.85
CA LYS A 93 -6.09 -4.73 3.12
C LYS A 93 -5.42 -5.48 4.27
N HIS A 94 -4.24 -6.02 4.01
CA HIS A 94 -3.34 -6.63 4.97
C HIS A 94 -1.91 -6.34 4.54
N ASP A 95 -1.06 -5.91 5.48
CA ASP A 95 0.29 -5.48 5.13
C ASP A 95 1.20 -6.66 4.78
N THR A 96 1.37 -6.91 3.50
CA THR A 96 2.27 -7.91 2.94
C THR A 96 3.18 -7.24 1.92
N ARG A 97 4.46 -7.57 1.90
CA ARG A 97 5.44 -6.92 0.99
C ARG A 97 5.39 -7.48 -0.43
N SER A 98 5.31 -8.80 -0.53
CA SER A 98 5.34 -9.51 -1.81
C SER A 98 4.74 -10.91 -1.65
N ILE A 99 4.53 -11.61 -2.76
CA ILE A 99 4.09 -13.01 -2.74
C ILE A 99 5.09 -13.94 -2.03
N THR A 100 6.37 -13.59 -1.99
CA THR A 100 7.40 -14.41 -1.35
C THR A 100 7.40 -14.30 0.18
N THR A 101 6.70 -13.33 0.74
CA THR A 101 6.55 -13.13 2.18
C THR A 101 5.14 -13.45 2.69
N MET A 102 4.26 -13.92 1.80
CA MET A 102 2.90 -14.29 2.16
C MET A 102 2.85 -15.46 3.13
N THR A 103 1.83 -15.43 3.98
CA THR A 103 1.44 -16.48 4.91
C THR A 103 -0.02 -16.89 4.65
N ASP A 104 -0.52 -17.90 5.33
CA ASP A 104 -1.92 -18.32 5.23
C ASP A 104 -2.90 -17.20 5.65
N GLN A 105 -2.47 -16.30 6.53
CA GLN A 105 -3.27 -15.15 6.97
C GLN A 105 -3.55 -14.13 5.86
N ASP A 106 -2.70 -14.07 4.84
CA ASP A 106 -2.85 -13.17 3.70
C ASP A 106 -3.88 -13.68 2.68
N SER A 107 -4.17 -14.99 2.69
CA SER A 107 -5.00 -15.65 1.68
C SER A 107 -6.38 -15.01 1.48
N PRO A 108 -7.16 -14.66 2.53
CA PRO A 108 -8.46 -14.03 2.36
C PRO A 108 -8.38 -12.68 1.64
N TYR A 109 -7.33 -11.91 1.88
CA TYR A 109 -7.12 -10.59 1.30
C TYR A 109 -6.72 -10.69 -0.18
N VAL A 110 -5.88 -11.65 -0.52
CA VAL A 110 -5.49 -11.93 -1.92
C VAL A 110 -6.68 -12.44 -2.72
N LEU A 111 -7.46 -13.38 -2.16
CA LEU A 111 -8.69 -13.87 -2.79
C LEU A 111 -9.73 -12.75 -2.96
N GLY A 112 -9.82 -11.84 -2.00
CA GLY A 112 -10.64 -10.64 -2.10
C GLY A 112 -10.23 -9.74 -3.27
N CYS A 113 -8.92 -9.58 -3.50
CA CYS A 113 -8.44 -8.82 -4.66
C CYS A 113 -8.78 -9.53 -5.98
N PHE A 114 -8.75 -10.86 -6.04
CA PHE A 114 -9.19 -11.59 -7.23
C PHE A 114 -10.70 -11.48 -7.45
N ALA A 115 -11.48 -11.42 -6.38
CA ALA A 115 -12.92 -11.15 -6.48
C ALA A 115 -13.20 -9.76 -7.06
N LEU A 116 -12.51 -8.71 -6.58
CA LEU A 116 -12.61 -7.37 -7.15
C LEU A 116 -12.13 -7.31 -8.60
N ALA A 117 -11.03 -8.02 -8.94
CA ALA A 117 -10.55 -8.10 -10.32
C ALA A 117 -11.62 -8.69 -11.24
N ARG A 118 -12.28 -9.78 -10.84
CA ARG A 118 -13.38 -10.39 -11.59
C ARG A 118 -14.54 -9.41 -11.80
N GLU A 119 -14.91 -8.66 -10.77
CA GLU A 119 -15.97 -7.66 -10.85
C GLU A 119 -15.62 -6.53 -11.81
N LEU A 120 -14.38 -6.03 -11.76
CA LEU A 120 -13.88 -5.00 -12.67
C LEU A 120 -13.84 -5.48 -14.13
N VAL A 121 -13.43 -6.72 -14.37
CA VAL A 121 -13.46 -7.34 -15.71
C VAL A 121 -14.88 -7.37 -16.25
N ALA A 122 -15.85 -7.80 -15.44
CA ALA A 122 -17.26 -7.85 -15.82
C ALA A 122 -17.87 -6.45 -16.04
N ARG A 123 -17.62 -5.52 -15.10
CA ARG A 123 -18.12 -4.13 -15.16
C ARG A 123 -17.64 -3.40 -16.41
N ASP A 124 -16.35 -3.52 -16.71
CA ASP A 124 -15.71 -2.83 -17.82
C ASP A 124 -15.81 -3.61 -19.14
N LYS A 125 -16.45 -4.82 -19.12
CA LYS A 125 -16.63 -5.71 -20.26
C LYS A 125 -15.33 -6.02 -20.99
N MET A 126 -14.25 -6.28 -20.21
CA MET A 126 -12.93 -6.53 -20.77
C MET A 126 -12.93 -7.84 -21.57
N GLN A 127 -12.58 -7.76 -22.84
CA GLN A 127 -12.49 -8.94 -23.73
C GLN A 127 -11.15 -9.66 -23.59
N SER A 128 -10.10 -8.90 -23.25
CA SER A 128 -8.78 -9.43 -22.97
C SER A 128 -8.17 -8.66 -21.79
N TRP A 129 -7.54 -9.39 -20.91
CA TRP A 129 -6.93 -8.81 -19.71
C TRP A 129 -5.76 -9.67 -19.22
N ARG A 130 -4.93 -9.06 -18.40
CA ARG A 130 -3.88 -9.73 -17.61
C ARG A 130 -3.92 -9.24 -16.18
N LEU A 131 -3.67 -10.14 -15.23
CA LEU A 131 -3.45 -9.83 -13.83
C LEU A 131 -2.01 -10.19 -13.50
N LEU A 132 -1.24 -9.25 -12.98
CA LEU A 132 0.18 -9.44 -12.69
C LEU A 132 0.56 -8.75 -11.39
N THR A 133 1.61 -9.24 -10.75
CA THR A 133 2.29 -8.58 -9.63
C THR A 133 3.78 -8.54 -9.88
N ASN A 134 4.43 -7.50 -9.39
CA ASN A 134 5.87 -7.34 -9.48
C ASN A 134 6.53 -7.87 -8.20
N GLY A 135 7.68 -8.51 -8.35
CA GLY A 135 8.51 -8.91 -7.22
C GLY A 135 9.47 -7.80 -6.77
N PRO A 136 10.21 -8.03 -5.67
CA PRO A 136 11.25 -7.13 -5.22
C PRO A 136 12.23 -6.76 -6.34
N GLY A 137 12.58 -5.49 -6.46
CA GLY A 137 13.42 -4.97 -7.55
C GLY A 137 12.65 -4.41 -8.74
N LEU A 138 11.40 -4.81 -8.93
CA LEU A 138 10.48 -4.26 -9.93
C LEU A 138 9.29 -3.52 -9.29
N GLN A 139 9.22 -3.50 -7.96
CA GLN A 139 8.21 -2.76 -7.20
C GLN A 139 8.71 -1.36 -6.86
N ASP A 140 7.96 -0.33 -7.27
CA ASP A 140 8.16 1.04 -6.79
C ASP A 140 7.69 1.21 -5.34
N VAL A 141 6.75 0.37 -4.92
CA VAL A 141 6.14 0.34 -3.60
C VAL A 141 6.30 -1.06 -3.02
N ALA A 142 7.00 -1.19 -1.89
CA ALA A 142 7.20 -2.47 -1.21
C ALA A 142 5.94 -2.87 -0.40
N TYR A 143 4.84 -3.05 -1.12
CA TYR A 143 3.55 -3.54 -0.67
C TYR A 143 2.96 -4.42 -1.76
N LEU A 144 2.44 -5.58 -1.40
CA LEU A 144 1.84 -6.49 -2.38
C LEU A 144 0.68 -5.81 -3.10
N HIS A 145 0.75 -5.79 -4.41
CA HIS A 145 -0.32 -5.26 -5.24
C HIS A 145 -0.38 -6.00 -6.56
N PHE A 146 -1.56 -5.97 -7.16
CA PHE A 146 -1.81 -6.61 -8.45
C PHE A 146 -2.23 -5.55 -9.46
N HIS A 147 -1.66 -5.60 -10.66
CA HIS A 147 -2.09 -4.79 -11.78
C HIS A 147 -3.08 -5.58 -12.62
N LEU A 148 -4.30 -5.09 -12.77
CA LEU A 148 -5.29 -5.57 -13.73
C LEU A 148 -5.27 -4.63 -14.93
N VAL A 149 -4.80 -5.13 -16.06
CA VAL A 149 -4.68 -4.38 -17.31
C VAL A 149 -5.55 -5.05 -18.36
N GLY A 150 -6.52 -4.31 -18.92
CA GLY A 150 -7.47 -4.87 -19.85
C GLY A 150 -7.98 -3.89 -20.91
N ARG A 151 -8.64 -4.46 -21.92
CA ARG A 151 -9.28 -3.73 -23.02
C ARG A 151 -10.54 -4.44 -23.50
#